data_36315f8082811795a01381d27b232cb4
#
_entry.id   36315f8082811795a01381d27b232cb4
#
_cell.length_a   1.000
_cell.length_b   1.000
_cell.length_c   1.000
_cell.angle_alpha   90.00
_cell.angle_beta   90.00
_cell.angle_gamma   90.00
#
_symmetry.space_group_name_H-M   'P 1'
#
loop_
_entity.id
_entity.type
_entity.pdbx_description
1 polymer ?
#
loop_
_entity_poly.entity_id
_entity_poly.type
_entity_poly.pdbx_seq_one_letter_code
_entity_poly.pdbx_strand_id
1 'polypeptide(L)'
;MRHVSAVALGLLLVSTASTFAAEVTGVLVDEACYIKEKAAGTNSQLKGEDVACAQSCAKNGGSVALVTEKGDVYQVMAMGALSGEKNAKLVPHMTHKVVLTGDVVEGKDGKKMIHATALKMVK
;
A
#
# COMPACT_ATOMS: atom_id res chain seq x y z
N MET A 1 -54.91 35.53 -21.22
CA MET A 1 -53.52 35.53 -20.64
C MET A 1 -53.25 34.13 -20.15
N ARG A 2 -52.40 33.42 -20.86
CA ARG A 2 -52.05 32.05 -20.50
C ARG A 2 -50.61 32.10 -19.92
N HIS A 3 -50.48 31.81 -18.66
CA HIS A 3 -49.21 31.62 -18.01
C HIS A 3 -48.75 30.18 -18.23
N VAL A 4 -47.70 30.02 -19.03
CA VAL A 4 -47.01 28.75 -19.20
C VAL A 4 -45.91 28.70 -18.17
N SER A 5 -46.10 27.94 -17.09
CA SER A 5 -45.06 27.66 -16.11
C SER A 5 -44.20 26.54 -16.67
N ALA A 6 -42.98 26.87 -17.08
CA ALA A 6 -41.96 25.88 -17.43
C ALA A 6 -41.36 25.34 -16.12
N VAL A 7 -41.70 24.13 -15.79
CA VAL A 7 -41.01 23.37 -14.70
C VAL A 7 -39.73 22.82 -15.29
N ALA A 8 -38.61 23.44 -14.95
CA ALA A 8 -37.27 22.91 -15.26
C ALA A 8 -36.96 21.76 -14.29
N LEU A 9 -37.06 20.55 -14.81
CA LEU A 9 -36.68 19.32 -14.09
C LEU A 9 -35.15 19.26 -14.12
N GLY A 10 -34.48 19.73 -13.06
CA GLY A 10 -33.04 19.61 -12.89
C GLY A 10 -32.65 18.15 -12.68
N LEU A 11 -32.02 17.56 -13.68
CA LEU A 11 -31.41 16.24 -13.57
C LEU A 11 -30.15 16.37 -12.71
N LEU A 12 -30.23 15.96 -11.45
CA LEU A 12 -29.07 15.79 -10.58
C LEU A 12 -28.32 14.56 -11.05
N LEU A 13 -27.24 14.77 -11.82
CA LEU A 13 -26.25 13.75 -12.13
C LEU A 13 -25.47 13.43 -10.85
N VAL A 14 -25.89 12.40 -10.15
CA VAL A 14 -25.10 11.83 -9.05
C VAL A 14 -23.92 11.09 -9.68
N SER A 15 -22.76 11.72 -9.72
CA SER A 15 -21.52 11.06 -10.08
C SER A 15 -21.17 10.08 -8.97
N THR A 16 -21.47 8.81 -9.17
CA THR A 16 -20.93 7.74 -8.33
C THR A 16 -19.45 7.62 -8.64
N ALA A 17 -18.60 8.19 -7.79
CA ALA A 17 -17.16 7.94 -7.86
C ALA A 17 -16.91 6.48 -7.52
N SER A 18 -16.60 5.66 -8.53
CA SER A 18 -16.17 4.28 -8.33
C SER A 18 -14.75 4.31 -7.76
N THR A 19 -14.60 4.06 -6.45
CA THR A 19 -13.28 3.84 -5.85
C THR A 19 -12.84 2.43 -6.19
N PHE A 20 -11.98 2.30 -7.19
CA PHE A 20 -11.31 1.03 -7.48
C PHE A 20 -10.12 0.87 -6.53
N ALA A 21 -10.02 -0.31 -5.89
CA ALA A 21 -8.81 -0.67 -5.17
C ALA A 21 -7.62 -0.70 -6.14
N ALA A 22 -6.54 -0.05 -5.76
CA ALA A 22 -5.32 -0.05 -6.57
C ALA A 22 -4.53 -1.34 -6.36
N GLU A 23 -3.83 -1.78 -7.38
CA GLU A 23 -2.82 -2.83 -7.28
C GLU A 23 -1.43 -2.19 -7.39
N VAL A 24 -0.58 -2.44 -6.41
CA VAL A 24 0.79 -1.93 -6.37
C VAL A 24 1.74 -3.10 -6.25
N THR A 25 2.68 -3.17 -7.18
CA THR A 25 3.70 -4.23 -7.21
C THR A 25 5.02 -3.70 -6.67
N GLY A 26 5.66 -4.46 -5.80
CA GLY A 26 6.94 -4.11 -5.24
C GLY A 26 7.46 -5.18 -4.29
N VAL A 27 8.55 -4.86 -3.61
CA VAL A 27 9.17 -5.73 -2.61
C VAL A 27 8.76 -5.27 -1.22
N LEU A 28 8.31 -6.20 -0.38
CA LEU A 28 8.03 -5.92 1.02
C LEU A 28 9.34 -5.83 1.81
N VAL A 29 9.51 -4.73 2.53
CA VAL A 29 10.69 -4.45 3.32
C VAL A 29 10.33 -4.00 4.73
N ASP A 30 11.26 -4.18 5.67
CA ASP A 30 11.23 -3.45 6.91
C ASP A 30 11.66 -2.00 6.64
N GLU A 31 10.78 -1.05 6.89
CA GLU A 31 10.97 0.34 6.51
C GLU A 31 12.22 0.96 7.14
N ALA A 32 12.44 0.75 8.43
CA ALA A 32 13.58 1.32 9.14
C ALA A 32 14.91 0.80 8.59
N CYS A 33 15.01 -0.50 8.36
CA CYS A 33 16.22 -1.10 7.77
C CYS A 33 16.43 -0.65 6.33
N TYR A 34 15.35 -0.55 5.56
CA TYR A 34 15.43 -0.06 4.18
C TYR A 34 15.96 1.37 4.10
N ILE A 35 15.51 2.25 4.98
CA ILE A 35 16.00 3.64 5.04
C ILE A 35 17.51 3.67 5.33
N LYS A 36 17.98 2.85 6.27
CA LYS A 36 19.39 2.72 6.60
C LYS A 36 20.20 2.17 5.43
N GLU A 37 19.71 1.13 4.79
CA GLU A 37 20.35 0.53 3.61
C GLU A 37 20.48 1.53 2.48
N LYS A 38 19.42 2.27 2.20
CA LYS A 38 19.42 3.30 1.16
C LYS A 38 20.46 4.40 1.46
N ALA A 39 20.55 4.86 2.70
CA ALA A 39 21.55 5.84 3.13
C ALA A 39 22.97 5.31 3.01
N ALA A 40 23.17 4.01 3.23
CA ALA A 40 24.48 3.35 3.08
C ALA A 40 24.81 2.94 1.63
N GLY A 41 23.89 3.15 0.69
CA GLY A 41 24.06 2.76 -0.71
C GLY A 41 23.87 1.26 -0.98
N THR A 42 23.21 0.55 -0.06
CA THR A 42 22.90 -0.87 -0.21
C THR A 42 21.42 -1.09 -0.46
N ASN A 43 21.04 -2.27 -0.86
CA ASN A 43 19.66 -2.63 -1.15
C ASN A 43 19.38 -4.12 -0.90
N SER A 44 19.92 -4.65 0.18
CA SER A 44 19.88 -6.08 0.53
C SER A 44 18.46 -6.64 0.53
N GLN A 45 17.52 -5.95 1.15
CA GLN A 45 16.14 -6.43 1.19
C GLN A 45 15.50 -6.48 -0.21
N LEU A 46 15.79 -5.52 -1.07
CA LEU A 46 15.26 -5.50 -2.44
C LEU A 46 15.80 -6.65 -3.29
N LYS A 47 16.97 -7.17 -2.93
CA LYS A 47 17.57 -8.34 -3.58
C LYS A 47 17.12 -9.67 -2.99
N GLY A 48 16.25 -9.66 -1.99
CA GLY A 48 15.84 -10.87 -1.29
C GLY A 48 16.85 -11.40 -0.29
N GLU A 49 17.78 -10.56 0.11
CA GLU A 49 18.75 -10.84 1.16
C GLU A 49 18.21 -10.37 2.53
N ASP A 50 18.89 -10.75 3.61
CA ASP A 50 18.54 -10.35 4.99
C ASP A 50 17.08 -10.69 5.40
N VAL A 51 16.56 -11.78 4.87
CA VAL A 51 15.17 -12.23 5.11
C VAL A 51 14.89 -12.37 6.60
N ALA A 52 15.78 -13.04 7.33
CA ALA A 52 15.62 -13.28 8.77
C ALA A 52 15.57 -11.98 9.58
N CYS A 53 16.39 -11.00 9.22
CA CYS A 53 16.41 -9.69 9.87
C CYS A 53 15.10 -8.93 9.57
N ALA A 54 14.67 -8.87 8.33
CA ALA A 54 13.43 -8.22 7.92
C ALA A 54 12.21 -8.85 8.62
N GLN A 55 12.15 -10.17 8.67
CA GLN A 55 11.09 -10.90 9.35
C GLN A 55 11.09 -10.64 10.86
N SER A 56 12.24 -10.63 11.49
CA SER A 56 12.37 -10.35 12.92
C SER A 56 11.87 -8.96 13.27
N CYS A 57 12.28 -7.94 12.50
CA CYS A 57 11.81 -6.57 12.71
C CYS A 57 10.31 -6.43 12.52
N ALA A 58 9.74 -7.07 11.51
CA ALA A 58 8.30 -7.08 11.27
C ALA A 58 7.53 -7.77 12.41
N LYS A 59 8.03 -8.91 12.91
CA LYS A 59 7.46 -9.62 14.06
C LYS A 59 7.49 -8.81 15.35
N ASN A 60 8.43 -7.89 15.48
CA ASN A 60 8.54 -7.00 16.64
C ASN A 60 7.69 -5.72 16.47
N GLY A 61 6.80 -5.68 15.48
CA GLY A 61 5.90 -4.57 15.25
C GLY A 61 6.50 -3.41 14.46
N GLY A 62 7.62 -3.64 13.76
CA GLY A 62 8.21 -2.65 12.86
C GLY A 62 7.29 -2.30 11.70
N SER A 63 7.44 -1.08 11.17
CA SER A 63 6.69 -0.65 9.99
C SER A 63 7.14 -1.41 8.75
N VAL A 64 6.17 -1.96 8.03
CA VAL A 64 6.39 -2.62 6.75
C VAL A 64 6.13 -1.63 5.61
N ALA A 65 6.97 -1.64 4.59
CA ALA A 65 6.79 -0.83 3.40
C ALA A 65 6.86 -1.69 2.14
N LEU A 66 6.28 -1.17 1.06
CA LEU A 66 6.38 -1.74 -0.28
C LEU A 66 7.21 -0.80 -1.14
N VAL A 67 8.28 -1.29 -1.71
CA VAL A 67 9.17 -0.51 -2.58
C VAL A 67 8.98 -0.96 -4.02
N THR A 68 8.53 -0.06 -4.88
CA THR A 68 8.31 -0.35 -6.30
C THR A 68 9.63 -0.31 -7.09
N GLU A 69 9.61 -0.82 -8.33
CA GLU A 69 10.77 -0.76 -9.23
C GLU A 69 11.23 0.67 -9.51
N LYS A 70 10.32 1.64 -9.47
CA LYS A 70 10.64 3.06 -9.64
C LYS A 70 11.23 3.71 -8.40
N GLY A 71 11.29 2.97 -7.28
CA GLY A 71 11.79 3.48 -6.01
C GLY A 71 10.73 4.18 -5.15
N ASP A 72 9.47 4.14 -5.54
CA ASP A 72 8.37 4.65 -4.71
C ASP A 72 8.20 3.76 -3.48
N VAL A 73 8.02 4.38 -2.33
CA VAL A 73 7.83 3.70 -1.05
C VAL A 73 6.41 3.92 -0.56
N TYR A 74 5.69 2.83 -0.35
CA TYR A 74 4.36 2.84 0.25
C TYR A 74 4.43 2.21 1.63
N GLN A 75 4.06 2.94 2.66
CA GLN A 75 3.88 2.35 3.97
C GLN A 75 2.66 1.42 3.92
N VAL A 76 2.81 0.20 4.42
CA VAL A 76 1.75 -0.82 4.35
C VAL A 76 0.98 -0.86 5.65
N MET A 77 -0.32 -0.61 5.55
CA MET A 77 -1.26 -0.88 6.63
C MET A 77 -2.10 -2.10 6.24
N ALA A 78 -1.90 -3.21 6.92
CA ALA A 78 -2.65 -4.43 6.67
C ALA A 78 -4.07 -4.32 7.21
N MET A 79 -5.05 -4.55 6.35
CA MET A 79 -6.46 -4.42 6.64
C MET A 79 -7.20 -5.71 6.28
N GLY A 80 -8.39 -5.90 6.84
CA GLY A 80 -9.25 -7.02 6.50
C GLY A 80 -8.53 -8.38 6.61
N ALA A 81 -8.48 -9.13 5.51
CA ALA A 81 -7.88 -10.46 5.48
C ALA A 81 -6.36 -10.47 5.76
N LEU A 82 -5.66 -9.34 5.56
CA LEU A 82 -4.23 -9.20 5.86
C LEU A 82 -3.96 -8.69 7.26
N SER A 83 -4.96 -8.22 7.99
CA SER A 83 -4.79 -7.73 9.36
C SER A 83 -4.32 -8.85 10.29
N GLY A 84 -3.56 -8.49 11.27
CA GLY A 84 -3.05 -9.40 12.28
C GLY A 84 -2.03 -8.73 13.17
N GLU A 85 -1.85 -9.27 14.37
CA GLU A 85 -0.87 -8.73 15.31
C GLU A 85 0.55 -8.90 14.78
N LYS A 86 1.37 -7.87 14.99
CA LYS A 86 2.81 -7.92 14.67
C LYS A 86 3.08 -8.34 13.22
N ASN A 87 2.27 -7.85 12.29
CA ASN A 87 2.42 -8.11 10.85
C ASN A 87 2.40 -9.61 10.48
N ALA A 88 1.71 -10.43 11.26
CA ALA A 88 1.77 -11.90 11.12
C ALA A 88 1.55 -12.41 9.70
N LYS A 89 0.66 -11.77 8.94
CA LYS A 89 0.35 -12.18 7.57
C LYS A 89 1.31 -11.62 6.52
N LEU A 90 2.08 -10.60 6.86
CA LEU A 90 3.09 -10.00 5.98
C LEU A 90 4.47 -10.64 6.16
N VAL A 91 4.78 -11.10 7.37
CA VAL A 91 6.10 -11.67 7.73
C VAL A 91 6.60 -12.74 6.75
N PRO A 92 5.79 -13.72 6.32
CA PRO A 92 6.26 -14.74 5.38
C PRO A 92 6.68 -14.20 4.01
N HIS A 93 6.25 -12.98 3.69
CA HIS A 93 6.47 -12.35 2.38
C HIS A 93 7.53 -11.26 2.38
N MET A 94 8.18 -11.03 3.53
CA MET A 94 9.23 -10.02 3.64
C MET A 94 10.37 -10.32 2.67
N THR A 95 10.88 -9.29 2.02
CA THR A 95 11.91 -9.30 0.97
C THR A 95 11.49 -9.93 -0.36
N HIS A 96 10.26 -10.37 -0.48
CA HIS A 96 9.71 -10.94 -1.72
C HIS A 96 8.95 -9.90 -2.52
N LYS A 97 8.93 -10.09 -3.84
CA LYS A 97 8.12 -9.27 -4.74
C LYS A 97 6.67 -9.73 -4.68
N VAL A 98 5.78 -8.80 -4.38
CA VAL A 98 4.35 -9.06 -4.20
C VAL A 98 3.51 -8.01 -4.93
N VAL A 99 2.25 -8.32 -5.14
CA VAL A 99 1.21 -7.36 -5.53
C VAL A 99 0.31 -7.16 -4.32
N LEU A 100 0.21 -5.92 -3.85
CA LEU A 100 -0.75 -5.54 -2.82
C LEU A 100 -1.96 -4.87 -3.48
N THR A 101 -3.14 -5.26 -3.04
CA THR A 101 -4.40 -4.64 -3.45
C THR A 101 -4.98 -3.86 -2.27
N GLY A 102 -5.36 -2.63 -2.50
CA GLY A 102 -5.96 -1.80 -1.45
C GLY A 102 -6.07 -0.33 -1.86
N ASP A 103 -6.47 0.48 -0.92
CA ASP A 103 -6.62 1.92 -1.13
C ASP A 103 -5.28 2.61 -0.90
N VAL A 104 -4.85 3.40 -1.88
CA VAL A 104 -3.66 4.23 -1.78
C VAL A 104 -4.06 5.60 -1.25
N VAL A 105 -3.41 6.02 -0.17
CA VAL A 105 -3.63 7.30 0.48
C VAL A 105 -2.32 8.07 0.52
N GLU A 106 -2.36 9.35 0.20
CA GLU A 106 -1.23 10.24 0.34
C GLU A 106 -1.40 11.10 1.59
N GLY A 107 -0.41 11.04 2.49
CA GLY A 107 -0.41 11.82 3.72
C GLY A 107 -0.06 13.28 3.47
N LYS A 108 -0.25 14.14 4.50
CA LYS A 108 0.03 15.58 4.45
C LYS A 108 1.50 15.91 4.20
N ASP A 109 2.39 14.99 4.55
CA ASP A 109 3.84 15.10 4.38
C ASP A 109 4.34 14.49 3.06
N GLY A 110 3.44 14.16 2.15
CA GLY A 110 3.75 13.53 0.87
C GLY A 110 4.06 12.04 0.97
N LYS A 111 3.99 11.44 2.15
CA LYS A 111 4.17 10.01 2.33
C LYS A 111 2.99 9.24 1.78
N LYS A 112 3.29 8.21 1.00
CA LYS A 112 2.28 7.31 0.43
C LYS A 112 2.05 6.15 1.37
N MET A 113 0.79 5.75 1.50
CA MET A 113 0.36 4.61 2.30
C MET A 113 -0.60 3.76 1.48
N ILE A 114 -0.53 2.45 1.63
CA ILE A 114 -1.51 1.53 1.06
C ILE A 114 -2.23 0.79 2.19
N HIS A 115 -3.55 0.90 2.21
CA HIS A 115 -4.41 0.10 3.07
C HIS A 115 -4.68 -1.23 2.38
N ALA A 116 -3.77 -2.17 2.56
CA ALA A 116 -3.75 -3.43 1.82
C ALA A 116 -4.73 -4.44 2.40
N THR A 117 -5.61 -4.97 1.56
CA THR A 117 -6.59 -5.99 1.91
C THR A 117 -6.29 -7.36 1.30
N ALA A 118 -5.44 -7.41 0.29
CA ALA A 118 -5.03 -8.63 -0.37
C ALA A 118 -3.56 -8.58 -0.79
N LEU A 119 -2.91 -9.74 -0.79
CA LEU A 119 -1.54 -9.93 -1.21
C LEU A 119 -1.44 -11.12 -2.14
N LYS A 120 -0.71 -10.94 -3.23
CA LYS A 120 -0.41 -11.99 -4.19
C LYS A 120 1.09 -12.03 -4.45
N MET A 121 1.66 -13.22 -4.46
CA MET A 121 3.07 -13.40 -4.82
C MET A 121 3.27 -13.22 -6.32
N VAL A 122 4.35 -12.56 -6.68
CA VAL A 122 4.81 -12.48 -8.08
C VAL A 122 5.76 -13.65 -8.34
N LYS A 123 5.41 -14.43 -9.33
CA LYS A 123 6.25 -15.55 -9.78
C LYS A 123 7.34 -15.06 -10.72
#